data_39b07211fc2b35e8bd6791819a366920
#
_entry.id   39b07211fc2b35e8bd6791819a366920
#
_cell.length_a   1.000
_cell.length_b   1.000
_cell.length_c   1.000
_cell.angle_alpha   90.00
_cell.angle_beta   90.00
_cell.angle_gamma   90.00
#
_symmetry.space_group_name_H-M   'P 1'
#
loop_
_entity.id
_entity.type
_entity.pdbx_description
1 polymer ?
#
loop_
_entity_poly.entity_id
_entity_poly.type
_entity_poly.pdbx_seq_one_letter_code
_entity_poly.pdbx_strand_id
1 'polypeptide(L)'
;MAELTLRKADQPQKGKTWPKPEGATRLREFHIYRYDPDKTDNPRIDVYFVDLDDCGPMVLDALLYIKNKTDPTLTLRRSCREGICGSCSMNINGLNTLACTKGMDDSTGPVKIYPLPHMPVVKDLVPDLSNFYAQHRAIEPWLKTTSPTPEKEWTQSVENRAKLDGLYECILCACCSTSCPSYWWNGEKYLGPAALLQAYRWLIDSRDQTTNERLDNLQDPFKLYRCHTIMNCAQVCPKGLNPAKAIAQIKKMMVERKVA
;
A
#
# COMPACT_ATOMS: atom_id res chain seq x y z
N MET A 1 -20.90 12.37 -13.95
CA MET A 1 -20.09 11.81 -12.84
C MET A 1 -21.01 11.64 -11.66
N ALA A 2 -21.11 10.44 -11.08
CA ALA A 2 -21.91 10.25 -9.86
C ALA A 2 -21.11 10.86 -8.70
N GLU A 3 -21.66 11.90 -8.09
CA GLU A 3 -21.11 12.53 -6.90
C GLU A 3 -21.39 11.59 -5.71
N LEU A 4 -20.36 10.95 -5.19
CA LEU A 4 -20.45 10.11 -3.98
C LEU A 4 -20.62 11.07 -2.78
N THR A 5 -21.87 11.34 -2.43
CA THR A 5 -22.18 12.12 -1.21
C THR A 5 -22.07 11.17 0.00
N LEU A 6 -20.95 11.24 0.72
CA LEU A 6 -20.82 10.59 2.04
C LEU A 6 -21.92 11.12 2.96
N ARG A 7 -22.55 10.25 3.75
CA ARG A 7 -23.48 10.68 4.80
C ARG A 7 -22.72 11.62 5.74
N LYS A 8 -23.42 12.66 6.25
CA LYS A 8 -22.80 13.60 7.23
C LYS A 8 -22.17 12.88 8.42
N ALA A 9 -22.73 11.74 8.85
CA ALA A 9 -22.22 10.92 9.94
C ALA A 9 -20.89 10.22 9.60
N ASP A 10 -20.56 10.04 8.31
CA ASP A 10 -19.37 9.33 7.86
C ASP A 10 -18.21 10.30 7.51
N GLN A 11 -18.48 11.62 7.58
CA GLN A 11 -17.47 12.63 7.34
C GLN A 11 -16.66 12.91 8.60
N PRO A 12 -15.32 13.03 8.50
CA PRO A 12 -14.52 13.43 9.64
C PRO A 12 -14.97 14.80 10.17
N GLN A 13 -15.17 14.88 11.48
CA GLN A 13 -15.53 16.12 12.16
C GLN A 13 -14.33 17.08 12.19
N LYS A 14 -14.60 18.37 12.42
CA LYS A 14 -13.54 19.33 12.72
C LYS A 14 -12.94 18.99 14.09
N GLY A 15 -11.67 18.70 14.11
CA GLY A 15 -10.92 18.39 15.31
C GLY A 15 -10.23 19.60 15.93
N LYS A 16 -9.17 19.33 16.67
CA LYS A 16 -8.37 20.33 17.36
C LYS A 16 -7.43 21.07 16.39
N THR A 17 -7.34 22.39 16.56
CA THR A 17 -6.26 23.19 15.94
C THR A 17 -5.19 23.45 16.97
N TRP A 18 -3.97 22.99 16.72
CA TRP A 18 -2.83 23.15 17.59
C TRP A 18 -2.18 24.53 17.43
N PRO A 19 -1.54 25.08 18.47
CA PRO A 19 -0.86 26.38 18.36
C PRO A 19 0.28 26.32 17.36
N LYS A 20 0.55 27.45 16.72
CA LYS A 20 1.73 27.61 15.85
C LYS A 20 3.00 27.66 16.70
N PRO A 21 4.14 27.07 16.25
CA PRO A 21 5.43 27.25 16.89
C PRO A 21 5.80 28.74 16.97
N GLU A 22 6.32 29.17 18.11
CA GLU A 22 6.81 30.54 18.27
C GLU A 22 8.07 30.76 17.41
N GLY A 23 8.17 31.91 16.75
CA GLY A 23 9.33 32.25 15.94
C GLY A 23 9.45 31.49 14.61
N ALA A 24 8.43 30.72 14.21
CA ALA A 24 8.46 29.94 12.97
C ALA A 24 8.67 30.82 11.73
N THR A 25 9.61 30.42 10.88
CA THR A 25 10.02 31.13 9.66
C THR A 25 9.42 30.51 8.40
N ARG A 26 9.31 29.17 8.33
CA ARG A 26 8.76 28.43 7.17
C ARG A 26 7.60 27.53 7.59
N LEU A 27 6.50 28.14 7.96
CA LEU A 27 5.36 27.46 8.53
C LEU A 27 4.59 26.64 7.48
N ARG A 28 4.39 25.33 7.75
CA ARG A 28 3.54 24.44 6.95
C ARG A 28 2.39 23.90 7.82
N GLU A 29 1.20 23.90 7.22
CA GLU A 29 -0.03 23.41 7.84
C GLU A 29 -0.28 21.94 7.45
N PHE A 30 -0.67 21.12 8.44
CA PHE A 30 -0.98 19.69 8.28
C PHE A 30 -2.39 19.41 8.77
N HIS A 31 -3.22 18.80 7.92
CA HIS A 31 -4.53 18.29 8.24
C HIS A 31 -4.44 16.77 8.38
N ILE A 32 -4.48 16.26 9.61
CA ILE A 32 -4.25 14.85 9.89
C ILE A 32 -5.52 14.18 10.40
N TYR A 33 -5.89 13.09 9.73
CA TYR A 33 -6.97 12.23 10.19
C TYR A 33 -6.63 11.62 11.55
N ARG A 34 -7.58 11.74 12.50
CA ARG A 34 -7.48 11.20 13.84
C ARG A 34 -8.65 10.28 14.11
N TYR A 35 -8.35 9.14 14.66
CA TYR A 35 -9.31 8.14 15.13
C TYR A 35 -8.78 7.44 16.37
N ASP A 36 -9.60 7.36 17.41
CA ASP A 36 -9.28 6.64 18.63
C ASP A 36 -10.49 5.74 18.97
N PRO A 37 -10.33 4.39 18.95
CA PRO A 37 -11.46 3.48 19.18
C PRO A 37 -12.12 3.64 20.55
N ASP A 38 -11.42 4.23 21.53
CA ASP A 38 -11.91 4.44 22.89
C ASP A 38 -12.67 5.76 23.08
N LYS A 39 -12.83 6.56 21.98
CA LYS A 39 -13.47 7.88 22.04
C LYS A 39 -14.70 7.97 21.14
N THR A 40 -15.58 8.92 21.46
CA THR A 40 -16.84 9.15 20.74
C THR A 40 -16.76 10.25 19.69
N ASP A 41 -15.76 11.14 19.74
CA ASP A 41 -15.54 12.28 18.83
C ASP A 41 -14.74 11.87 17.55
N ASN A 42 -15.16 10.79 16.90
CA ASN A 42 -14.44 10.14 15.80
C ASN A 42 -15.32 9.92 14.57
N PRO A 43 -14.68 9.88 13.36
CA PRO A 43 -13.34 10.39 13.05
C PRO A 43 -13.30 11.92 13.00
N ARG A 44 -12.11 12.51 13.16
CA ARG A 44 -11.92 13.97 13.07
C ARG A 44 -10.65 14.32 12.29
N ILE A 45 -10.52 15.60 11.92
CA ILE A 45 -9.31 16.16 11.33
C ILE A 45 -8.70 17.17 12.29
N ASP A 46 -7.53 16.86 12.82
CA ASP A 46 -6.74 17.81 13.61
C ASP A 46 -5.80 18.62 12.71
N VAL A 47 -5.60 19.88 13.04
CA VAL A 47 -4.74 20.81 12.30
C VAL A 47 -3.48 21.09 13.13
N TYR A 48 -2.32 20.84 12.52
CA TYR A 48 -1.00 21.05 13.10
C TYR A 48 -0.19 22.02 12.26
N PHE A 49 0.73 22.72 12.91
CA PHE A 49 1.66 23.61 12.24
C PHE A 49 3.09 23.18 12.57
N VAL A 50 3.93 23.07 11.54
CA VAL A 50 5.34 22.69 11.67
C VAL A 50 6.19 23.75 10.99
N ASP A 51 7.25 24.18 11.64
CA ASP A 51 8.30 24.95 10.98
C ASP A 51 9.20 24.00 10.21
N LEU A 52 9.29 24.19 8.89
CA LEU A 52 10.10 23.34 8.02
C LEU A 52 11.61 23.51 8.22
N ASP A 53 12.04 24.59 8.89
CA ASP A 53 13.43 24.78 9.23
C ASP A 53 13.86 23.97 10.46
N ASP A 54 12.87 23.54 11.28
CA ASP A 54 13.07 22.70 12.47
C ASP A 54 12.87 21.20 12.22
N CYS A 55 12.52 20.79 11.00
CA CYS A 55 12.32 19.38 10.68
C CYS A 55 13.00 18.97 9.37
N GLY A 56 13.16 17.66 9.14
CA GLY A 56 13.72 17.15 7.90
C GLY A 56 12.78 17.34 6.71
N PRO A 57 13.24 17.08 5.47
CA PRO A 57 12.56 17.46 4.24
C PRO A 57 11.37 16.57 3.85
N MET A 58 11.18 15.44 4.53
CA MET A 58 10.13 14.46 4.17
C MET A 58 8.87 14.61 5.03
N VAL A 59 7.73 14.22 4.49
CA VAL A 59 6.45 14.22 5.24
C VAL A 59 6.57 13.38 6.53
N LEU A 60 7.32 12.28 6.51
CA LEU A 60 7.56 11.48 7.72
C LEU A 60 8.27 12.28 8.81
N ASP A 61 9.21 13.15 8.44
CA ASP A 61 9.95 13.96 9.41
C ASP A 61 9.02 14.93 10.16
N ALA A 62 8.08 15.56 9.42
CA ALA A 62 7.06 16.41 10.03
C ALA A 62 6.09 15.61 10.94
N LEU A 63 5.68 14.41 10.53
CA LEU A 63 4.86 13.55 11.38
C LEU A 63 5.58 13.16 12.67
N LEU A 64 6.88 12.89 12.60
CA LEU A 64 7.71 12.61 13.78
C LEU A 64 7.91 13.86 14.66
N TYR A 65 8.08 15.03 14.03
CA TYR A 65 8.13 16.30 14.74
C TYR A 65 6.80 16.53 15.52
N ILE A 66 5.66 16.39 14.84
CA ILE A 66 4.34 16.53 15.49
C ILE A 66 4.22 15.55 16.66
N LYS A 67 4.53 14.27 16.45
CA LYS A 67 4.44 13.25 17.49
C LYS A 67 5.35 13.52 18.69
N ASN A 68 6.56 14.02 18.45
CA ASN A 68 7.55 14.16 19.51
C ASN A 68 7.45 15.52 20.26
N LYS A 69 6.99 16.57 19.59
CA LYS A 69 7.00 17.94 20.12
C LYS A 69 5.60 18.49 20.43
N THR A 70 4.57 18.08 19.65
CA THR A 70 3.26 18.71 19.70
C THR A 70 2.22 17.77 20.29
N ASP A 71 2.09 16.55 19.74
CA ASP A 71 1.04 15.61 20.11
C ASP A 71 1.55 14.16 20.16
N PRO A 72 1.97 13.66 21.32
CA PRO A 72 2.50 12.30 21.47
C PRO A 72 1.46 11.21 21.23
N THR A 73 0.16 11.56 21.20
CA THR A 73 -0.92 10.59 20.95
C THR A 73 -1.07 10.22 19.48
N LEU A 74 -0.47 10.98 18.55
CA LEU A 74 -0.52 10.66 17.11
C LEU A 74 0.08 9.28 16.84
N THR A 75 -0.71 8.39 16.22
CA THR A 75 -0.30 7.01 15.96
C THR A 75 -0.03 6.78 14.48
N LEU A 76 1.16 6.27 14.18
CA LEU A 76 1.60 5.93 12.82
C LEU A 76 2.60 4.77 12.84
N ARG A 77 2.71 4.05 11.72
CA ARG A 77 3.79 3.07 11.52
C ARG A 77 4.97 3.71 10.80
N ARG A 78 6.19 3.36 11.21
CA ARG A 78 7.42 3.76 10.53
C ARG A 78 8.57 2.82 10.86
N SER A 79 9.57 2.72 10.00
CA SER A 79 10.78 1.93 10.27
C SER A 79 11.97 2.45 9.46
N CYS A 80 12.19 2.00 8.21
CA CYS A 80 13.42 2.18 7.43
C CYS A 80 13.77 3.63 7.06
N ARG A 81 12.80 4.51 6.81
CA ARG A 81 12.91 5.90 6.33
C ARG A 81 13.48 6.06 4.91
N GLU A 82 13.67 4.98 4.16
CA GLU A 82 14.32 4.95 2.84
C GLU A 82 13.50 4.21 1.77
N GLY A 83 12.19 4.04 1.99
CA GLY A 83 11.28 3.45 1.01
C GLY A 83 11.40 1.93 0.82
N ILE A 84 11.91 1.19 1.82
CA ILE A 84 12.16 -0.26 1.71
C ILE A 84 11.13 -1.10 2.49
N CYS A 85 10.70 -0.67 3.68
CA CYS A 85 9.85 -1.51 4.53
C CYS A 85 8.34 -1.37 4.28
N GLY A 86 7.88 -0.33 3.58
CA GLY A 86 6.47 -0.08 3.29
C GLY A 86 5.62 0.37 4.49
N SER A 87 6.15 0.41 5.71
CA SER A 87 5.36 0.62 6.93
C SER A 87 4.73 2.02 7.06
N CYS A 88 5.35 3.05 6.47
CA CYS A 88 4.86 4.43 6.50
C CYS A 88 3.91 4.77 5.32
N SER A 89 3.29 3.74 4.71
CA SER A 89 2.32 3.96 3.64
C SER A 89 1.05 4.60 4.17
N MET A 90 0.61 5.66 3.52
CA MET A 90 -0.59 6.42 3.86
C MET A 90 -1.09 7.22 2.65
N ASN A 91 -2.24 7.85 2.76
CA ASN A 91 -2.73 8.76 1.73
C ASN A 91 -2.27 10.19 2.05
N ILE A 92 -1.49 10.79 1.17
CA ILE A 92 -0.97 12.16 1.29
C ILE A 92 -1.49 12.97 0.10
N ASN A 93 -2.28 14.00 0.38
CA ASN A 93 -2.90 14.87 -0.63
C ASN A 93 -3.66 14.08 -1.72
N GLY A 94 -4.35 12.99 -1.34
CA GLY A 94 -5.12 12.14 -2.25
C GLY A 94 -4.32 11.04 -2.94
N LEU A 95 -2.99 10.97 -2.76
CA LEU A 95 -2.12 9.95 -3.34
C LEU A 95 -1.68 8.94 -2.28
N ASN A 96 -1.86 7.64 -2.54
CA ASN A 96 -1.29 6.59 -1.69
C ASN A 96 0.22 6.48 -1.95
N THR A 97 1.03 6.76 -0.95
CA THR A 97 2.49 6.79 -1.07
C THR A 97 3.17 6.52 0.27
N LEU A 98 4.50 6.53 0.30
CA LEU A 98 5.31 6.40 1.50
C LEU A 98 5.66 7.78 2.06
N ALA A 99 5.38 8.03 3.34
CA ALA A 99 5.69 9.29 3.97
C ALA A 99 7.21 9.57 4.04
N CYS A 100 8.05 8.54 4.07
CA CYS A 100 9.50 8.68 4.14
C CYS A 100 10.18 9.08 2.82
N THR A 101 9.47 8.98 1.69
CA THR A 101 9.99 9.35 0.36
C THR A 101 9.19 10.47 -0.29
N LYS A 102 8.12 10.94 0.36
CA LYS A 102 7.34 12.09 -0.10
C LYS A 102 7.93 13.37 0.44
N GLY A 103 8.45 14.21 -0.46
CA GLY A 103 9.04 15.52 -0.12
C GLY A 103 7.97 16.53 0.32
N MET A 104 8.36 17.43 1.22
CA MET A 104 7.51 18.54 1.66
C MET A 104 7.28 19.57 0.55
N ASP A 105 8.27 19.74 -0.31
CA ASP A 105 8.23 20.71 -1.43
C ASP A 105 7.50 20.18 -2.66
N ASP A 106 7.07 18.91 -2.67
CA ASP A 106 6.30 18.31 -3.77
C ASP A 106 4.89 18.89 -3.92
N SER A 107 4.42 19.66 -2.95
CA SER A 107 3.12 20.32 -2.99
C SER A 107 3.14 21.67 -2.29
N THR A 108 2.29 22.59 -2.74
CA THR A 108 2.04 23.88 -2.09
C THR A 108 0.77 23.79 -1.21
N GLY A 109 0.68 24.66 -0.19
CA GLY A 109 -0.48 24.71 0.71
C GLY A 109 -0.52 23.60 1.77
N PRO A 110 -1.67 23.40 2.45
CA PRO A 110 -1.82 22.43 3.52
C PRO A 110 -1.58 21.00 3.05
N VAL A 111 -0.89 20.20 3.89
CA VAL A 111 -0.67 18.77 3.63
C VAL A 111 -1.77 17.96 4.32
N LYS A 112 -2.60 17.27 3.54
CA LYS A 112 -3.69 16.42 4.03
C LYS A 112 -3.23 14.98 4.15
N ILE A 113 -3.33 14.40 5.34
CA ILE A 113 -2.85 13.04 5.64
C ILE A 113 -3.96 12.18 6.21
N TYR A 114 -4.19 11.05 5.55
CA TYR A 114 -5.18 10.04 5.92
C TYR A 114 -4.52 8.65 5.98
N PRO A 115 -5.09 7.68 6.70
CA PRO A 115 -4.68 6.28 6.56
C PRO A 115 -4.91 5.80 5.12
N LEU A 116 -4.34 4.65 4.75
CA LEU A 116 -4.66 4.01 3.48
C LEU A 116 -6.18 3.78 3.36
N PRO A 117 -6.81 4.19 2.25
CA PRO A 117 -8.27 4.14 2.10
C PRO A 117 -8.80 2.71 2.00
N HIS A 118 -10.10 2.53 2.31
CA HIS A 118 -10.83 1.27 2.19
C HIS A 118 -10.23 0.09 2.99
N MET A 119 -9.57 0.38 4.09
CA MET A 119 -9.17 -0.57 5.12
C MET A 119 -9.72 -0.12 6.47
N PRO A 120 -10.10 -1.03 7.38
CA PRO A 120 -10.48 -0.64 8.75
C PRO A 120 -9.34 0.12 9.42
N VAL A 121 -9.66 1.15 10.17
CA VAL A 121 -8.66 1.93 10.90
C VAL A 121 -8.55 1.41 12.33
N VAL A 122 -7.34 1.01 12.72
CA VAL A 122 -7.05 0.60 14.11
C VAL A 122 -6.95 1.83 15.01
N LYS A 123 -6.12 2.80 14.62
CA LYS A 123 -5.96 4.08 15.28
C LYS A 123 -5.26 5.09 14.36
N ASP A 124 -5.78 6.30 14.26
CA ASP A 124 -5.23 7.41 13.47
C ASP A 124 -4.80 7.00 12.05
N LEU A 125 -3.50 6.96 11.76
CA LEU A 125 -2.92 6.61 10.46
C LEU A 125 -2.59 5.12 10.31
N VAL A 126 -3.04 4.28 11.24
CA VAL A 126 -2.75 2.84 11.26
C VAL A 126 -3.95 2.05 10.77
N PRO A 127 -3.93 1.55 9.51
CA PRO A 127 -4.96 0.64 9.01
C PRO A 127 -4.72 -0.80 9.48
N ASP A 128 -5.80 -1.61 9.50
CA ASP A 128 -5.73 -3.05 9.66
C ASP A 128 -5.34 -3.70 8.32
N LEU A 129 -4.22 -4.41 8.31
CA LEU A 129 -3.69 -5.11 7.15
C LEU A 129 -3.95 -6.62 7.18
N SER A 130 -4.75 -7.12 8.12
CA SER A 130 -4.97 -8.58 8.31
C SER A 130 -5.50 -9.25 7.06
N ASN A 131 -6.55 -8.67 6.42
CA ASN A 131 -7.10 -9.20 5.17
C ASN A 131 -6.07 -9.16 4.03
N PHE A 132 -5.30 -8.07 3.92
CA PHE A 132 -4.26 -7.92 2.90
C PHE A 132 -3.19 -9.02 3.01
N TYR A 133 -2.72 -9.31 4.23
CA TYR A 133 -1.75 -10.39 4.44
C TYR A 133 -2.35 -11.79 4.31
N ALA A 134 -3.63 -11.97 4.64
CA ALA A 134 -4.33 -13.22 4.36
C ALA A 134 -4.40 -13.52 2.86
N GLN A 135 -4.68 -12.51 2.03
CA GLN A 135 -4.66 -12.62 0.57
C GLN A 135 -3.26 -12.90 0.02
N HIS A 136 -2.23 -12.27 0.57
CA HIS A 136 -0.85 -12.59 0.21
C HIS A 136 -0.49 -14.03 0.59
N ARG A 137 -0.88 -14.51 1.77
CA ARG A 137 -0.68 -15.90 2.19
C ARG A 137 -1.42 -16.90 1.30
N ALA A 138 -2.62 -16.54 0.81
CA ALA A 138 -3.45 -17.42 -0.02
C ALA A 138 -2.82 -17.76 -1.38
N ILE A 139 -1.85 -16.98 -1.86
CA ILE A 139 -1.10 -17.27 -3.10
C ILE A 139 0.14 -18.13 -2.84
N GLU A 140 0.35 -18.58 -1.61
CA GLU A 140 1.48 -19.42 -1.20
C GLU A 140 2.84 -18.84 -1.64
N PRO A 141 3.26 -17.66 -1.09
CA PRO A 141 4.41 -16.91 -1.56
C PRO A 141 5.74 -17.50 -1.12
N TRP A 142 5.96 -18.78 -1.42
CA TRP A 142 7.20 -19.53 -1.17
C TRP A 142 7.47 -20.50 -2.30
N LEU A 143 8.72 -20.93 -2.43
CA LEU A 143 9.15 -21.91 -3.42
C LEU A 143 8.49 -23.27 -3.17
N LYS A 144 7.87 -23.84 -4.20
CA LYS A 144 7.26 -25.17 -4.18
C LYS A 144 7.98 -26.08 -5.17
N THR A 145 8.51 -27.19 -4.67
CA THR A 145 9.27 -28.17 -5.45
C THR A 145 8.71 -29.57 -5.24
N THR A 146 8.65 -30.35 -6.31
CA THR A 146 8.25 -31.76 -6.28
C THR A 146 9.47 -32.69 -6.41
N SER A 147 10.61 -32.17 -6.86
CA SER A 147 11.89 -32.88 -6.94
C SER A 147 12.56 -32.99 -5.56
N PRO A 148 13.41 -34.00 -5.34
CA PRO A 148 14.24 -34.08 -4.14
C PRO A 148 15.07 -32.78 -3.97
N THR A 149 15.28 -32.40 -2.71
CA THR A 149 16.15 -31.25 -2.40
C THR A 149 17.56 -31.50 -2.95
N PRO A 150 18.13 -30.57 -3.72
CA PRO A 150 19.51 -30.73 -4.24
C PRO A 150 20.52 -30.71 -3.09
N GLU A 151 21.68 -31.28 -3.31
CA GLU A 151 22.76 -31.33 -2.32
C GLU A 151 23.19 -29.94 -1.81
N LYS A 152 23.17 -28.93 -2.69
CA LYS A 152 23.59 -27.57 -2.34
C LYS A 152 22.40 -26.61 -2.37
N GLU A 153 22.01 -26.10 -3.55
CA GLU A 153 21.01 -25.07 -3.70
C GLU A 153 20.20 -25.23 -4.99
N TRP A 154 19.03 -24.63 -5.06
CA TRP A 154 18.24 -24.52 -6.27
C TRP A 154 18.86 -23.44 -7.18
N THR A 155 19.53 -23.86 -8.23
CA THR A 155 20.19 -22.97 -9.19
C THR A 155 19.19 -22.30 -10.12
N GLN A 156 19.54 -21.10 -10.59
CA GLN A 156 18.77 -20.35 -11.57
C GLN A 156 19.73 -19.67 -12.55
N SER A 157 19.42 -19.69 -13.86
CA SER A 157 20.24 -18.95 -14.83
C SER A 157 20.05 -17.43 -14.68
N VAL A 158 21.02 -16.66 -15.16
CA VAL A 158 20.96 -15.19 -15.14
C VAL A 158 19.74 -14.67 -15.89
N GLU A 159 19.40 -15.28 -17.04
CA GLU A 159 18.25 -14.91 -17.85
C GLU A 159 16.92 -15.20 -17.14
N ASN A 160 16.83 -16.34 -16.44
CA ASN A 160 15.63 -16.66 -15.65
C ASN A 160 15.51 -15.77 -14.42
N ARG A 161 16.64 -15.43 -13.79
CA ARG A 161 16.64 -14.47 -12.67
C ARG A 161 16.17 -13.08 -13.12
N ALA A 162 16.62 -12.60 -14.28
CA ALA A 162 16.22 -11.30 -14.83
C ALA A 162 14.71 -11.20 -15.12
N LYS A 163 14.02 -12.30 -15.38
CA LYS A 163 12.54 -12.31 -15.53
C LYS A 163 11.79 -11.89 -14.25
N LEU A 164 12.42 -12.00 -13.09
CA LEU A 164 11.83 -11.63 -11.80
C LEU A 164 11.98 -10.13 -11.49
N ASP A 165 12.78 -9.38 -12.26
CA ASP A 165 12.96 -7.95 -12.08
C ASP A 165 11.63 -7.20 -12.34
N GLY A 166 11.33 -6.26 -11.46
CA GLY A 166 10.03 -5.57 -11.43
C GLY A 166 8.92 -6.36 -10.72
N LEU A 167 9.22 -7.47 -10.08
CA LEU A 167 8.26 -8.30 -9.32
C LEU A 167 8.71 -8.52 -7.88
N TYR A 168 9.94 -8.99 -7.66
CA TYR A 168 10.44 -9.34 -6.33
C TYR A 168 10.72 -8.11 -5.44
N GLU A 169 10.86 -6.93 -6.02
CA GLU A 169 11.07 -5.67 -5.31
C GLU A 169 9.82 -5.14 -4.60
N CYS A 170 8.70 -5.83 -4.71
CA CYS A 170 7.47 -5.47 -4.02
C CYS A 170 7.67 -5.53 -2.50
N ILE A 171 7.45 -4.39 -1.85
CA ILE A 171 7.60 -4.19 -0.40
C ILE A 171 6.31 -4.40 0.41
N LEU A 172 5.25 -4.88 -0.21
CA LEU A 172 3.94 -5.14 0.41
C LEU A 172 3.35 -3.93 1.17
N CYS A 173 3.56 -2.72 0.65
CA CYS A 173 3.10 -1.47 1.27
C CYS A 173 1.59 -1.22 1.15
N ALA A 174 0.86 -2.03 0.40
CA ALA A 174 -0.58 -1.93 0.13
C ALA A 174 -1.06 -0.68 -0.64
N CYS A 175 -0.20 0.26 -1.05
CA CYS A 175 -0.61 1.45 -1.81
C CYS A 175 -1.41 1.10 -3.07
N CYS A 176 -0.99 0.08 -3.82
CA CYS A 176 -1.65 -0.36 -5.05
C CYS A 176 -3.02 -1.00 -4.79
N SER A 177 -3.15 -1.84 -3.76
CA SER A 177 -4.40 -2.51 -3.41
C SER A 177 -5.44 -1.51 -2.94
N THR A 178 -5.05 -0.59 -2.07
CA THR A 178 -5.95 0.44 -1.52
C THR A 178 -6.30 1.56 -2.50
N SER A 179 -5.64 1.65 -3.66
CA SER A 179 -6.02 2.57 -4.75
C SER A 179 -6.84 1.90 -5.85
N CYS A 180 -7.11 0.61 -5.74
CA CYS A 180 -7.82 -0.16 -6.75
C CYS A 180 -9.34 -0.17 -6.50
N PRO A 181 -10.19 0.43 -7.37
CA PRO A 181 -11.64 0.39 -7.19
C PRO A 181 -12.23 -1.02 -7.10
N SER A 182 -11.69 -1.98 -7.86
CA SER A 182 -12.11 -3.39 -7.76
C SER A 182 -11.83 -3.98 -6.38
N TYR A 183 -10.75 -3.57 -5.72
CA TYR A 183 -10.43 -3.99 -4.36
C TYR A 183 -11.34 -3.33 -3.33
N TRP A 184 -11.74 -2.08 -3.54
CA TRP A 184 -12.65 -1.39 -2.62
C TRP A 184 -14.01 -2.11 -2.51
N TRP A 185 -14.54 -2.62 -3.64
CA TRP A 185 -15.86 -3.22 -3.71
C TRP A 185 -15.87 -4.73 -3.48
N ASN A 186 -14.74 -5.41 -3.64
CA ASN A 186 -14.62 -6.86 -3.54
C ASN A 186 -13.40 -7.30 -2.71
N GLY A 187 -13.00 -6.50 -1.73
CA GLY A 187 -11.76 -6.73 -0.95
C GLY A 187 -11.75 -8.05 -0.17
N GLU A 188 -12.90 -8.65 0.08
CA GLU A 188 -13.04 -9.95 0.75
C GLU A 188 -12.71 -11.15 -0.17
N LYS A 189 -12.83 -10.99 -1.50
CA LYS A 189 -12.66 -12.07 -2.48
C LYS A 189 -11.59 -11.81 -3.53
N TYR A 190 -11.45 -10.55 -3.97
CA TYR A 190 -10.44 -10.16 -4.94
C TYR A 190 -9.06 -10.10 -4.28
N LEU A 191 -8.09 -10.85 -4.78
CA LEU A 191 -6.75 -10.90 -4.21
C LEU A 191 -6.01 -9.55 -4.24
N GLY A 192 -6.39 -8.69 -5.15
CA GLY A 192 -5.79 -7.37 -5.28
C GLY A 192 -4.45 -7.35 -6.02
N PRO A 193 -4.00 -6.14 -6.41
CA PRO A 193 -2.82 -5.99 -7.27
C PRO A 193 -1.53 -6.51 -6.64
N ALA A 194 -1.32 -6.31 -5.34
CA ALA A 194 -0.07 -6.73 -4.68
C ALA A 194 0.06 -8.26 -4.61
N ALA A 195 -0.99 -8.96 -4.17
CA ALA A 195 -0.97 -10.43 -4.10
C ALA A 195 -0.85 -11.04 -5.49
N LEU A 196 -1.54 -10.50 -6.49
CA LEU A 196 -1.46 -11.01 -7.87
C LEU A 196 -0.09 -10.72 -8.52
N LEU A 197 0.56 -9.59 -8.22
CA LEU A 197 1.94 -9.35 -8.66
C LEU A 197 2.89 -10.40 -8.06
N GLN A 198 2.75 -10.69 -6.78
CA GLN A 198 3.53 -11.72 -6.10
C GLN A 198 3.18 -13.14 -6.60
N ALA A 199 1.91 -13.42 -6.94
CA ALA A 199 1.55 -14.69 -7.58
C ALA A 199 2.27 -14.88 -8.93
N TYR A 200 2.31 -13.83 -9.77
CA TYR A 200 3.04 -13.88 -11.04
C TYR A 200 4.54 -14.12 -10.84
N ARG A 201 5.13 -13.49 -9.84
CA ARG A 201 6.53 -13.71 -9.47
C ARG A 201 6.84 -15.20 -9.25
N TRP A 202 5.95 -15.92 -8.56
CA TRP A 202 6.13 -17.37 -8.30
C TRP A 202 5.78 -18.23 -9.51
N LEU A 203 4.82 -17.83 -10.33
CA LEU A 203 4.44 -18.53 -11.56
C LEU A 203 5.58 -18.60 -12.61
N ILE A 204 6.45 -17.58 -12.64
CA ILE A 204 7.55 -17.51 -13.60
C ILE A 204 8.93 -17.80 -12.99
N ASP A 205 8.98 -18.13 -11.69
CA ASP A 205 10.24 -18.57 -11.08
C ASP A 205 10.62 -19.94 -11.60
N SER A 206 11.72 -20.05 -12.35
CA SER A 206 12.16 -21.31 -12.99
C SER A 206 12.49 -22.43 -12.00
N ARG A 207 12.60 -22.13 -10.72
CA ARG A 207 12.83 -23.10 -9.65
C ARG A 207 11.52 -23.67 -9.09
N ASP A 208 10.40 -22.97 -9.28
CA ASP A 208 9.08 -23.43 -8.86
C ASP A 208 8.55 -24.50 -9.83
N GLN A 209 8.03 -25.60 -9.29
CA GLN A 209 7.58 -26.76 -10.07
C GLN A 209 6.06 -26.97 -10.02
N THR A 210 5.31 -26.00 -9.46
CA THR A 210 3.86 -26.13 -9.23
C THR A 210 3.04 -25.10 -9.98
N THR A 211 3.48 -24.64 -11.15
CA THR A 211 2.82 -23.62 -11.96
C THR A 211 1.32 -23.91 -12.20
N ASN A 212 0.98 -25.15 -12.57
CA ASN A 212 -0.43 -25.52 -12.82
C ASN A 212 -1.29 -25.43 -11.57
N GLU A 213 -0.81 -25.94 -10.43
CA GLU A 213 -1.50 -25.85 -9.14
C GLU A 213 -1.73 -24.39 -8.73
N ARG A 214 -0.72 -23.53 -8.91
CA ARG A 214 -0.86 -22.09 -8.65
C ARG A 214 -1.89 -21.43 -9.55
N LEU A 215 -1.93 -21.79 -10.84
CA LEU A 215 -2.93 -21.30 -11.77
C LEU A 215 -4.33 -21.77 -11.37
N ASP A 216 -4.49 -23.04 -10.94
CA ASP A 216 -5.77 -23.57 -10.45
C ASP A 216 -6.28 -22.78 -9.23
N ASN A 217 -5.40 -22.48 -8.27
CA ASN A 217 -5.74 -21.65 -7.11
C ASN A 217 -6.23 -20.24 -7.50
N LEU A 218 -5.71 -19.68 -8.59
CA LEU A 218 -6.08 -18.34 -9.09
C LEU A 218 -7.32 -18.36 -10.01
N GLN A 219 -7.72 -19.52 -10.54
CA GLN A 219 -8.83 -19.65 -11.50
C GLN A 219 -10.17 -19.51 -10.81
N ASP A 220 -10.53 -18.29 -10.45
CA ASP A 220 -11.79 -17.93 -9.80
C ASP A 220 -12.29 -16.58 -10.32
N PRO A 221 -13.62 -16.42 -10.54
CA PRO A 221 -14.20 -15.18 -11.06
C PRO A 221 -13.88 -13.94 -10.22
N PHE A 222 -13.66 -14.10 -8.92
CA PHE A 222 -13.36 -13.00 -8.02
C PHE A 222 -11.86 -12.83 -7.76
N LYS A 223 -11.10 -13.91 -7.54
CA LYS A 223 -9.68 -13.84 -7.18
C LYS A 223 -8.84 -13.10 -8.20
N LEU A 224 -8.98 -13.44 -9.50
CA LEU A 224 -8.17 -12.90 -10.60
C LEU A 224 -8.95 -11.92 -11.49
N TYR A 225 -10.18 -12.30 -11.89
CA TYR A 225 -10.87 -11.67 -13.01
C TYR A 225 -11.56 -10.36 -12.65
N ARG A 226 -11.56 -9.92 -11.40
CA ARG A 226 -12.02 -8.57 -11.00
C ARG A 226 -11.05 -7.46 -11.37
N CYS A 227 -9.87 -7.78 -11.90
CA CYS A 227 -9.00 -6.77 -12.49
C CYS A 227 -9.57 -6.29 -13.84
N HIS A 228 -9.93 -5.01 -13.91
CA HIS A 228 -10.43 -4.32 -15.10
C HIS A 228 -9.38 -3.40 -15.75
N THR A 229 -8.11 -3.54 -15.38
CA THR A 229 -6.98 -2.80 -15.96
C THR A 229 -7.13 -1.27 -15.84
N ILE A 230 -7.61 -0.79 -14.67
CA ILE A 230 -7.79 0.64 -14.39
C ILE A 230 -6.46 1.38 -14.25
N MET A 231 -5.36 0.66 -13.94
CA MET A 231 -3.97 1.13 -13.88
C MET A 231 -3.59 1.97 -12.64
N ASN A 232 -4.51 2.31 -11.75
CA ASN A 232 -4.19 3.04 -10.50
C ASN A 232 -3.06 2.37 -9.72
N CYS A 233 -3.03 1.03 -9.69
CA CYS A 233 -2.02 0.26 -8.98
C CYS A 233 -0.59 0.47 -9.50
N ALA A 234 -0.42 0.71 -10.80
CA ALA A 234 0.88 1.02 -11.39
C ALA A 234 1.28 2.48 -11.12
N GLN A 235 0.30 3.42 -11.14
CA GLN A 235 0.56 4.84 -10.94
C GLN A 235 1.01 5.17 -9.51
N VAL A 236 0.44 4.49 -8.50
CA VAL A 236 0.71 4.77 -7.08
C VAL A 236 1.85 3.93 -6.50
N CYS A 237 2.45 3.02 -7.27
CA CYS A 237 3.48 2.14 -6.72
C CYS A 237 4.75 2.93 -6.39
N PRO A 238 5.17 3.04 -5.10
CA PRO A 238 6.35 3.80 -4.73
C PRO A 238 7.67 3.16 -5.19
N LYS A 239 7.60 1.91 -5.67
CA LYS A 239 8.75 1.19 -6.26
C LYS A 239 8.71 1.18 -7.80
N GLY A 240 7.74 1.87 -8.43
CA GLY A 240 7.61 1.92 -9.90
C GLY A 240 7.22 0.59 -10.54
N LEU A 241 6.67 -0.36 -9.78
CA LEU A 241 6.26 -1.67 -10.30
C LEU A 241 4.93 -1.58 -11.05
N ASN A 242 4.66 -2.58 -11.92
CA ASN A 242 3.43 -2.63 -12.70
C ASN A 242 2.60 -3.89 -12.38
N PRO A 243 1.77 -3.87 -11.33
CA PRO A 243 0.90 -5.01 -11.00
C PRO A 243 -0.10 -5.35 -12.11
N ALA A 244 -0.59 -4.36 -12.85
CA ALA A 244 -1.55 -4.61 -13.93
C ALA A 244 -0.93 -5.44 -15.07
N LYS A 245 0.34 -5.19 -15.41
CA LYS A 245 1.09 -6.00 -16.38
C LYS A 245 1.23 -7.44 -15.88
N ALA A 246 1.59 -7.64 -14.62
CA ALA A 246 1.70 -8.98 -14.02
C ALA A 246 0.36 -9.74 -14.08
N ILE A 247 -0.75 -9.09 -13.73
CA ILE A 247 -2.10 -9.67 -13.82
C ILE A 247 -2.46 -10.05 -15.26
N ALA A 248 -2.13 -9.21 -16.24
CA ALA A 248 -2.36 -9.51 -17.66
C ALA A 248 -1.58 -10.76 -18.09
N GLN A 249 -0.34 -10.93 -17.64
CA GLN A 249 0.46 -12.13 -17.92
C GLN A 249 -0.14 -13.39 -17.28
N ILE A 250 -0.64 -13.32 -16.03
CA ILE A 250 -1.37 -14.46 -15.44
C ILE A 250 -2.58 -14.84 -16.30
N LYS A 251 -3.38 -13.86 -16.74
CA LYS A 251 -4.54 -14.11 -17.62
C LYS A 251 -4.11 -14.75 -18.94
N LYS A 252 -2.99 -14.33 -19.53
CA LYS A 252 -2.40 -14.94 -20.72
C LYS A 252 -2.05 -16.41 -20.47
N MET A 253 -1.34 -16.72 -19.38
CA MET A 253 -1.02 -18.10 -18.99
C MET A 253 -2.26 -18.97 -18.80
N MET A 254 -3.36 -18.42 -18.26
CA MET A 254 -4.64 -19.11 -18.13
C MET A 254 -5.24 -19.52 -19.47
N VAL A 255 -5.12 -18.66 -20.49
CA VAL A 255 -5.61 -18.96 -21.86
C VAL A 255 -4.73 -20.00 -22.52
N GLU A 256 -3.40 -19.82 -22.50
CA GLU A 256 -2.44 -20.72 -23.10
C GLU A 256 -2.57 -22.15 -22.58
N ARG A 257 -2.76 -22.31 -21.26
CA ARG A 257 -2.98 -23.60 -20.61
C ARG A 257 -4.25 -24.32 -21.11
N LYS A 258 -5.32 -23.60 -21.50
CA LYS A 258 -6.57 -24.18 -21.98
C LYS A 258 -6.53 -24.58 -23.46
N VAL A 259 -5.61 -24.01 -24.23
CA VAL A 259 -5.48 -24.24 -25.67
C VAL A 259 -4.46 -25.34 -25.96
N ALA A 260 -3.53 -25.60 -25.04
CA ALA A 260 -2.55 -26.69 -25.10
C ALA A 260 -3.16 -28.01 -24.60
#